data_7cd5f873d49e1acb6f78b4491f24ab16
#
_entry.id   7cd5f873d49e1acb6f78b4491f24ab16
#
_cell.length_a   1.000
_cell.length_b   1.000
_cell.length_c   1.000
_cell.angle_alpha   90.00
_cell.angle_beta   90.00
_cell.angle_gamma   90.00
#
_symmetry.space_group_name_H-M   'P 1'
#
loop_
_entity.id
_entity.type
_entity.pdbx_description
1 polymer ?
#
loop_
_entity_poly.entity_id
_entity_poly.type
_entity_poly.pdbx_seq_one_letter_code
_entity_poly.pdbx_strand_id
1 'polypeptide(L)'
;CLQRMVLKLDAGPLVAESEDETIRSEDNSESLGHRLSLMGAKLVRSTLPMLLKGHQSEVAQNEKNASFCRMIRKEQGRIDWVEEDAQTIERKLRAFTPWPGIHCFGPDGKRLQLLELEVVDENSEPGYVQQGLMVGTRKGSLRILCLREEGKKDMDAASFLNGHPDYYGFVF
;
A
#
# COMPACT_ATOMS: atom_id res chain seq x y z
N CYS A 1 4.67 -8.48 17.94
CA CYS A 1 5.32 -9.41 18.87
C CYS A 1 6.76 -8.99 19.19
N LEU A 2 7.31 -9.51 20.28
CA LEU A 2 8.73 -9.50 20.62
C LEU A 2 9.29 -10.91 20.46
N GLN A 3 10.41 -11.04 19.76
CA GLN A 3 11.07 -12.32 19.56
C GLN A 3 12.55 -12.24 19.98
N ARG A 4 13.11 -13.35 20.38
CA ARG A 4 14.55 -13.45 20.62
C ARG A 4 15.29 -13.53 19.28
N MET A 5 16.35 -12.76 19.14
CA MET A 5 17.20 -12.85 17.95
C MET A 5 18.00 -14.17 17.96
N VAL A 6 17.95 -14.85 16.84
CA VAL A 6 18.74 -16.06 16.55
C VAL A 6 19.42 -15.92 15.20
N LEU A 7 20.30 -16.88 14.84
CA LEU A 7 21.07 -16.78 13.60
C LEU A 7 20.20 -16.81 12.34
N LYS A 8 19.13 -17.63 12.34
CA LYS A 8 18.14 -17.66 11.24
C LYS A 8 17.20 -16.47 11.40
N LEU A 9 17.07 -15.64 10.33
CA LEU A 9 16.22 -14.46 10.32
C LEU A 9 14.76 -14.81 10.68
N ASP A 10 14.16 -14.01 11.56
CA ASP A 10 12.77 -14.09 12.02
C ASP A 10 12.30 -15.43 12.60
N ALA A 11 13.23 -16.35 12.92
CA ALA A 11 12.93 -17.70 13.41
C ALA A 11 13.10 -17.88 14.93
N GLY A 12 13.37 -16.79 15.67
CA GLY A 12 13.53 -16.85 17.12
C GLY A 12 12.22 -17.12 17.86
N PRO A 13 12.27 -17.69 19.07
CA PRO A 13 11.07 -17.89 19.87
C PRO A 13 10.43 -16.55 20.25
N LEU A 14 9.10 -16.56 20.36
CA LEU A 14 8.32 -15.41 20.77
C LEU A 14 8.42 -15.23 22.30
N VAL A 15 8.75 -14.02 22.70
CA VAL A 15 8.86 -13.61 24.10
C VAL A 15 7.54 -13.01 24.59
N ALA A 16 6.87 -12.22 23.73
CA ALA A 16 5.57 -11.65 24.03
C ALA A 16 4.84 -11.27 22.72
N GLU A 17 3.51 -11.29 22.79
CA GLU A 17 2.64 -10.87 21.69
C GLU A 17 1.64 -9.83 22.21
N SER A 18 1.27 -8.91 21.35
CA SER A 18 0.15 -7.98 21.55
C SER A 18 -1.12 -8.61 21.01
N GLU A 19 -2.26 -7.99 21.31
CA GLU A 19 -3.50 -8.23 20.59
C GLU A 19 -3.34 -7.86 19.11
N ASP A 20 -4.20 -8.44 18.26
CA ASP A 20 -4.26 -8.13 16.85
C ASP A 20 -4.76 -6.70 16.62
N GLU A 21 -4.15 -6.00 15.68
CA GLU A 21 -4.60 -4.67 15.25
C GLU A 21 -5.31 -4.75 13.91
N THR A 22 -6.52 -4.24 13.86
CA THR A 22 -7.34 -4.24 12.63
C THR A 22 -6.83 -3.19 11.65
N ILE A 23 -6.62 -3.58 10.39
CA ILE A 23 -6.38 -2.65 9.29
C ILE A 23 -7.73 -2.03 8.90
N ARG A 24 -7.86 -0.71 9.01
CA ARG A 24 -9.08 0.04 8.73
C ARG A 24 -9.16 0.40 7.26
N SER A 25 -10.35 0.75 6.78
CA SER A 25 -10.57 1.15 5.38
C SER A 25 -9.78 2.37 4.97
N GLU A 26 -9.57 3.31 5.92
CA GLU A 26 -8.83 4.55 5.72
C GLU A 26 -7.32 4.45 5.96
N ASP A 27 -6.84 3.29 6.42
CA ASP A 27 -5.42 3.14 6.73
C ASP A 27 -4.55 3.11 5.47
N ASN A 28 -3.42 3.78 5.58
CA ASN A 28 -2.25 3.58 4.73
C ASN A 28 -1.08 3.01 5.55
N SER A 29 0.07 2.78 4.92
CA SER A 29 1.22 2.21 5.62
C SER A 29 1.77 3.09 6.74
N GLU A 30 1.62 4.41 6.66
CA GLU A 30 2.08 5.34 7.70
C GLU A 30 1.17 5.31 8.92
N SER A 31 -0.16 5.43 8.74
CA SER A 31 -1.13 5.45 9.83
C SER A 31 -1.13 4.13 10.61
N LEU A 32 -1.15 3.00 9.90
CA LEU A 32 -1.05 1.67 10.50
C LEU A 32 0.30 1.49 11.19
N GLY A 33 1.40 1.84 10.51
CA GLY A 33 2.76 1.76 11.06
C GLY A 33 2.91 2.58 12.36
N HIS A 34 2.32 3.77 12.41
CA HIS A 34 2.31 4.58 13.63
C HIS A 34 1.58 3.87 14.78
N ARG A 35 0.38 3.32 14.55
CA ARG A 35 -0.35 2.56 15.59
C ARG A 35 0.42 1.34 16.06
N LEU A 36 0.98 0.58 15.13
CA LEU A 36 1.80 -0.61 15.45
C LEU A 36 3.05 -0.24 16.25
N SER A 37 3.69 0.90 15.96
CA SER A 37 4.86 1.37 16.71
C SER A 37 4.53 1.68 18.15
N LEU A 38 3.38 2.31 18.42
CA LEU A 38 2.90 2.59 19.77
C LEU A 38 2.56 1.30 20.53
N MET A 39 1.95 0.32 19.85
CA MET A 39 1.69 -1.00 20.44
C MET A 39 2.98 -1.73 20.78
N GLY A 40 3.95 -1.71 19.87
CA GLY A 40 5.28 -2.28 20.09
C GLY A 40 5.99 -1.66 21.29
N ALA A 41 5.95 -0.33 21.41
CA ALA A 41 6.53 0.37 22.56
C ALA A 41 5.88 -0.02 23.90
N LYS A 42 4.55 -0.15 23.93
CA LYS A 42 3.82 -0.64 25.12
C LYS A 42 4.22 -2.06 25.46
N LEU A 43 4.32 -2.94 24.46
CA LEU A 43 4.70 -4.34 24.64
C LEU A 43 6.12 -4.45 25.22
N VAL A 44 7.08 -3.72 24.67
CA VAL A 44 8.46 -3.67 25.22
C VAL A 44 8.46 -3.20 26.66
N ARG A 45 7.77 -2.10 26.95
CA ARG A 45 7.72 -1.50 28.30
C ARG A 45 7.16 -2.47 29.35
N SER A 46 6.16 -3.26 29.00
CA SER A 46 5.56 -4.24 29.94
C SER A 46 6.40 -5.51 30.08
N THR A 47 7.03 -5.96 29.00
CA THR A 47 7.71 -7.26 28.93
C THR A 47 9.17 -7.18 29.45
N LEU A 48 9.89 -6.12 29.11
CA LEU A 48 11.32 -6.02 29.39
C LEU A 48 11.70 -6.19 30.88
N PRO A 49 10.98 -5.63 31.87
CA PRO A 49 11.30 -5.84 33.28
C PRO A 49 11.18 -7.31 33.74
N MET A 50 10.22 -8.04 33.17
CA MET A 50 10.03 -9.47 33.47
C MET A 50 11.09 -10.33 32.81
N LEU A 51 11.46 -10.02 31.57
CA LEU A 51 12.52 -10.66 30.83
C LEU A 51 13.87 -10.54 31.55
N LEU A 52 14.21 -9.35 32.06
CA LEU A 52 15.44 -9.10 32.80
C LEU A 52 15.52 -9.85 34.13
N LYS A 53 14.36 -10.16 34.74
CA LYS A 53 14.26 -10.98 35.96
C LYS A 53 14.27 -12.50 35.68
N GLY A 54 14.29 -12.91 34.41
CA GLY A 54 14.19 -14.32 34.01
C GLY A 54 12.81 -14.94 34.20
N HIS A 55 11.77 -14.13 34.35
CA HIS A 55 10.39 -14.61 34.60
C HIS A 55 9.54 -14.72 33.33
N GLN A 56 10.13 -14.56 32.15
CA GLN A 56 9.41 -14.62 30.87
C GLN A 56 9.61 -15.98 30.20
N SER A 57 8.52 -16.66 29.89
CA SER A 57 8.53 -17.86 29.05
C SER A 57 8.69 -17.49 27.57
N GLU A 58 9.33 -18.38 26.82
CA GLU A 58 9.49 -18.23 25.38
C GLU A 58 8.71 -19.34 24.67
N VAL A 59 8.02 -18.98 23.59
CA VAL A 59 7.22 -19.92 22.79
C VAL A 59 7.86 -20.09 21.42
N ALA A 60 8.20 -21.33 21.06
CA ALA A 60 8.74 -21.63 19.74
C ALA A 60 7.71 -21.33 18.64
N GLN A 61 8.15 -20.70 17.56
CA GLN A 61 7.29 -20.45 16.39
C GLN A 61 6.98 -21.77 15.66
N ASN A 62 5.77 -21.87 15.09
CA ASN A 62 5.39 -23.01 14.27
C ASN A 62 5.84 -22.78 12.82
N GLU A 63 6.94 -23.37 12.42
CA GLU A 63 7.49 -23.23 11.05
C GLU A 63 6.51 -23.69 9.95
N LYS A 64 5.53 -24.54 10.23
CA LYS A 64 4.53 -24.98 9.25
C LYS A 64 3.57 -23.86 8.85
N ASN A 65 3.43 -22.86 9.70
CA ASN A 65 2.58 -21.68 9.45
C ASN A 65 3.38 -20.49 8.89
N ALA A 66 4.69 -20.63 8.68
CA ALA A 66 5.53 -19.56 8.18
C ALA A 66 5.17 -19.18 6.74
N SER A 67 5.02 -17.90 6.50
CA SER A 67 4.90 -17.33 5.16
C SER A 67 6.03 -16.33 4.92
N PHE A 68 6.38 -16.15 3.65
CA PHE A 68 7.51 -15.31 3.28
C PHE A 68 7.06 -14.27 2.26
N CYS A 69 7.47 -13.03 2.45
CA CYS A 69 7.30 -11.97 1.46
C CYS A 69 8.66 -11.44 1.01
N ARG A 70 8.70 -10.89 -0.21
CA ARG A 70 9.88 -10.20 -0.74
C ARG A 70 9.84 -8.73 -0.35
N MET A 71 11.01 -8.10 -0.36
CA MET A 71 11.09 -6.65 -0.22
C MET A 71 10.32 -5.96 -1.35
N ILE A 72 9.60 -4.89 -1.00
CA ILE A 72 8.89 -4.06 -1.96
C ILE A 72 9.89 -3.39 -2.89
N ARG A 73 9.56 -3.34 -4.19
CA ARG A 73 10.37 -2.70 -5.24
C ARG A 73 9.53 -1.64 -5.94
N LYS A 74 10.20 -0.65 -6.55
CA LYS A 74 9.54 0.46 -7.27
C LYS A 74 8.62 -0.02 -8.40
N GLU A 75 9.04 -1.07 -9.09
CA GLU A 75 8.32 -1.65 -10.23
C GLU A 75 6.95 -2.21 -9.83
N GLN A 76 6.81 -2.66 -8.57
CA GLN A 76 5.54 -3.14 -8.05
C GLN A 76 4.47 -2.03 -7.93
N GLY A 77 4.89 -0.76 -7.92
CA GLY A 77 3.99 0.39 -7.97
C GLY A 77 3.37 0.64 -9.33
N ARG A 78 3.84 -0.01 -10.41
CA ARG A 78 3.20 0.10 -11.72
C ARG A 78 1.82 -0.54 -11.68
N ILE A 79 0.83 0.16 -12.21
CA ILE A 79 -0.54 -0.33 -12.34
C ILE A 79 -0.64 -1.17 -13.61
N ASP A 80 -1.28 -2.32 -13.49
CA ASP A 80 -1.75 -3.13 -14.61
C ASP A 80 -3.28 -3.04 -14.68
N TRP A 81 -3.76 -2.18 -15.56
CA TRP A 81 -5.19 -1.89 -15.71
C TRP A 81 -6.01 -3.10 -16.17
N VAL A 82 -5.37 -4.04 -16.87
CA VAL A 82 -6.01 -5.25 -17.40
C VAL A 82 -6.12 -6.36 -16.36
N GLU A 83 -5.09 -6.52 -15.55
CA GLU A 83 -5.00 -7.64 -14.58
C GLU A 83 -5.49 -7.27 -13.18
N GLU A 84 -5.44 -5.99 -12.79
CA GLU A 84 -5.84 -5.53 -11.46
C GLU A 84 -7.27 -4.96 -11.46
N ASP A 85 -8.06 -5.26 -10.43
CA ASP A 85 -9.35 -4.61 -10.21
C ASP A 85 -9.22 -3.28 -9.44
N ALA A 86 -10.26 -2.44 -9.52
CA ALA A 86 -10.26 -1.11 -8.92
C ALA A 86 -9.97 -1.14 -7.41
N GLN A 87 -10.53 -2.11 -6.69
CA GLN A 87 -10.33 -2.25 -5.25
C GLN A 87 -8.90 -2.67 -4.91
N THR A 88 -8.28 -3.51 -5.75
CA THR A 88 -6.89 -3.93 -5.59
C THR A 88 -5.94 -2.75 -5.80
N ILE A 89 -6.17 -1.93 -6.83
CA ILE A 89 -5.34 -0.74 -7.11
C ILE A 89 -5.49 0.29 -5.99
N GLU A 90 -6.70 0.51 -5.47
CA GLU A 90 -6.94 1.41 -4.33
C GLU A 90 -6.18 0.94 -3.07
N ARG A 91 -6.28 -0.34 -2.72
CA ARG A 91 -5.52 -0.92 -1.60
C ARG A 91 -4.02 -0.84 -1.80
N LYS A 92 -3.56 -1.02 -3.05
CA LYS A 92 -2.16 -0.88 -3.43
C LYS A 92 -1.67 0.57 -3.26
N LEU A 93 -2.49 1.58 -3.58
CA LEU A 93 -2.20 2.98 -3.29
C LEU A 93 -1.96 3.19 -1.80
N ARG A 94 -2.88 2.75 -0.95
CA ARG A 94 -2.76 2.89 0.51
C ARG A 94 -1.54 2.14 1.06
N ALA A 95 -1.33 0.91 0.63
CA ALA A 95 -0.21 0.08 1.08
C ALA A 95 1.16 0.65 0.65
N PHE A 96 1.23 1.30 -0.50
CA PHE A 96 2.46 1.83 -1.07
C PHE A 96 2.67 3.33 -0.81
N THR A 97 1.78 3.97 -0.07
CA THR A 97 1.96 5.35 0.38
C THR A 97 2.81 5.37 1.67
N PRO A 98 3.89 6.16 1.77
CA PRO A 98 4.39 7.12 0.78
C PRO A 98 5.32 6.52 -0.29
N TRP A 99 5.77 5.28 -0.11
CA TRP A 99 6.73 4.64 -1.00
C TRP A 99 6.37 3.17 -1.24
N PRO A 100 6.51 2.71 -2.49
CA PRO A 100 7.01 3.37 -3.71
C PRO A 100 5.98 4.28 -4.39
N GLY A 101 4.74 4.35 -3.90
CA GLY A 101 3.60 4.90 -4.58
C GLY A 101 3.12 4.02 -5.74
N ILE A 102 1.99 4.40 -6.36
CA ILE A 102 1.51 3.73 -7.58
C ILE A 102 1.60 4.67 -8.78
N HIS A 103 1.77 4.11 -9.97
CA HIS A 103 1.97 4.92 -11.18
C HIS A 103 1.56 4.18 -12.45
N CYS A 104 1.25 4.97 -13.47
CA CYS A 104 1.11 4.55 -14.86
C CYS A 104 1.95 5.48 -15.77
N PHE A 105 1.86 5.31 -17.07
CA PHE A 105 2.56 6.13 -18.05
C PHE A 105 1.56 6.75 -19.01
N GLY A 106 1.68 8.05 -19.27
CA GLY A 106 0.85 8.77 -20.20
C GLY A 106 1.20 8.51 -21.67
N PRO A 107 0.43 9.10 -22.61
CA PRO A 107 0.66 8.97 -24.04
C PRO A 107 2.04 9.47 -24.49
N ASP A 108 2.61 10.42 -23.77
CA ASP A 108 3.96 10.95 -24.02
C ASP A 108 5.08 10.13 -23.35
N GLY A 109 4.74 9.00 -22.73
CA GLY A 109 5.65 8.12 -22.01
C GLY A 109 6.11 8.65 -20.64
N LYS A 110 5.61 9.80 -20.18
CA LYS A 110 5.92 10.32 -18.86
C LYS A 110 5.20 9.53 -17.76
N ARG A 111 5.88 9.40 -16.64
CA ARG A 111 5.33 8.76 -15.46
C ARG A 111 4.31 9.67 -14.79
N LEU A 112 3.13 9.10 -14.52
CA LEU A 112 2.08 9.70 -13.70
C LEU A 112 1.98 8.94 -12.40
N GLN A 113 2.33 9.58 -11.30
CA GLN A 113 2.11 9.04 -9.96
C GLN A 113 0.69 9.39 -9.54
N LEU A 114 -0.09 8.37 -9.15
CA LEU A 114 -1.44 8.57 -8.64
C LEU A 114 -1.37 8.74 -7.12
N LEU A 115 -2.04 9.76 -6.60
CA LEU A 115 -1.94 10.18 -5.20
C LEU A 115 -3.26 10.00 -4.44
N GLU A 116 -4.38 10.16 -5.14
CA GLU A 116 -5.71 10.00 -4.57
C GLU A 116 -6.65 9.41 -5.61
N LEU A 117 -7.40 8.38 -5.20
CA LEU A 117 -8.32 7.61 -6.05
C LEU A 117 -9.65 7.41 -5.34
N GLU A 118 -10.70 7.33 -6.15
CA GLU A 118 -12.03 6.87 -5.74
C GLU A 118 -12.41 5.63 -6.55
N VAL A 119 -12.85 4.58 -5.87
CA VAL A 119 -13.40 3.39 -6.53
C VAL A 119 -14.82 3.69 -6.97
N VAL A 120 -15.10 3.45 -8.25
CA VAL A 120 -16.42 3.62 -8.86
C VAL A 120 -16.94 2.26 -9.32
N ASP A 121 -18.17 1.93 -8.91
CA ASP A 121 -18.84 0.67 -9.29
C ASP A 121 -19.48 0.80 -10.68
N GLU A 122 -18.66 1.18 -11.64
CA GLU A 122 -19.02 1.29 -13.05
C GLU A 122 -17.93 0.60 -13.86
N ASN A 123 -18.30 -0.29 -14.76
CA ASN A 123 -17.35 -1.02 -15.59
C ASN A 123 -17.11 -0.26 -16.90
N SER A 124 -15.85 -0.11 -17.27
CA SER A 124 -15.46 0.33 -18.58
C SER A 124 -14.28 -0.50 -19.09
N GLU A 125 -13.87 -0.28 -20.32
CA GLU A 125 -12.73 -0.97 -20.92
C GLU A 125 -11.47 -0.71 -20.08
N PRO A 126 -10.71 -1.76 -19.69
CA PRO A 126 -9.50 -1.60 -18.91
C PRO A 126 -8.49 -0.64 -19.56
N GLY A 127 -8.00 0.30 -18.77
CA GLY A 127 -7.06 1.34 -19.21
C GLY A 127 -7.72 2.50 -19.97
N TYR A 128 -8.99 2.40 -20.40
CA TYR A 128 -9.65 3.47 -21.14
C TYR A 128 -10.01 4.66 -20.24
N VAL A 129 -9.55 5.85 -20.66
CA VAL A 129 -9.76 7.10 -19.92
C VAL A 129 -11.04 7.77 -20.37
N GLN A 130 -11.98 7.91 -19.44
CA GLN A 130 -13.25 8.58 -19.62
C GLN A 130 -13.22 10.03 -19.07
N GLN A 131 -14.33 10.72 -19.23
CA GLN A 131 -14.51 12.08 -18.70
C GLN A 131 -14.26 12.11 -17.17
N GLY A 132 -13.62 13.20 -16.70
CA GLY A 132 -13.28 13.36 -15.28
C GLY A 132 -12.15 12.46 -14.81
N LEU A 133 -11.28 12.03 -15.71
CA LEU A 133 -10.13 11.13 -15.44
C LEU A 133 -10.55 9.83 -14.74
N MET A 134 -11.68 9.27 -15.20
CA MET A 134 -12.12 7.94 -14.79
C MET A 134 -11.50 6.90 -15.72
N VAL A 135 -10.92 5.86 -15.15
CA VAL A 135 -10.18 4.81 -15.87
C VAL A 135 -10.76 3.45 -15.55
N GLY A 136 -11.07 2.67 -16.58
CA GLY A 136 -11.51 1.29 -16.42
C GLY A 136 -10.40 0.39 -15.89
N THR A 137 -10.80 -0.65 -15.18
CA THR A 137 -9.92 -1.70 -14.66
C THR A 137 -10.47 -3.06 -15.02
N ARG A 138 -9.79 -4.15 -14.66
CA ARG A 138 -10.33 -5.49 -14.87
C ARG A 138 -11.76 -5.66 -14.34
N LYS A 139 -12.07 -4.98 -13.22
CA LYS A 139 -13.41 -4.96 -12.62
C LYS A 139 -13.60 -3.64 -11.88
N GLY A 140 -14.67 -2.92 -12.21
CA GLY A 140 -14.93 -1.57 -11.73
C GLY A 140 -14.05 -0.54 -12.44
N SER A 141 -14.13 0.70 -12.00
CA SER A 141 -13.34 1.81 -12.51
C SER A 141 -12.75 2.62 -11.35
N LEU A 142 -11.73 3.39 -11.66
CA LEU A 142 -11.11 4.33 -10.72
C LEU A 142 -11.28 5.75 -11.24
N ARG A 143 -11.76 6.65 -10.39
CA ARG A 143 -11.65 8.08 -10.62
C ARG A 143 -10.37 8.58 -9.99
N ILE A 144 -9.48 9.15 -10.79
CA ILE A 144 -8.25 9.78 -10.31
C ILE A 144 -8.62 11.17 -9.81
N LEU A 145 -8.35 11.45 -8.53
CA LEU A 145 -8.67 12.74 -7.90
C LEU A 145 -7.44 13.64 -7.86
N CYS A 146 -6.28 13.07 -7.53
CA CYS A 146 -5.02 13.78 -7.45
C CYS A 146 -3.87 12.95 -8.05
N LEU A 147 -2.99 13.60 -8.77
CA LEU A 147 -1.84 12.97 -9.42
C LEU A 147 -0.64 13.91 -9.51
N ARG A 148 0.50 13.34 -9.85
CA ARG A 148 1.75 14.06 -10.10
C ARG A 148 2.38 13.56 -11.39
N GLU A 149 2.55 14.43 -12.36
CA GLU A 149 3.38 14.16 -13.55
C GLU A 149 4.87 14.25 -13.17
N GLU A 150 5.66 13.44 -13.81
CA GLU A 150 7.12 13.43 -13.60
C GLU A 150 7.73 14.83 -13.71
N GLY A 151 8.46 15.24 -12.67
CA GLY A 151 9.09 16.57 -12.59
C GLY A 151 8.16 17.73 -12.25
N LYS A 152 6.86 17.48 -12.00
CA LYS A 152 5.88 18.52 -11.63
C LYS A 152 5.39 18.38 -10.18
N LYS A 153 4.55 19.32 -9.75
CA LYS A 153 3.87 19.30 -8.45
C LYS A 153 2.58 18.49 -8.53
N ASP A 154 2.05 18.16 -7.36
CA ASP A 154 0.74 17.55 -7.22
C ASP A 154 -0.33 18.47 -7.78
N MET A 155 -1.29 17.90 -8.48
CA MET A 155 -2.44 18.62 -9.02
C MET A 155 -3.69 17.75 -9.02
N ASP A 156 -4.84 18.39 -8.92
CA ASP A 156 -6.12 17.73 -9.07
C ASP A 156 -6.38 17.34 -10.55
N ALA A 157 -7.26 16.36 -10.73
CA ALA A 157 -7.60 15.83 -12.05
C ALA A 157 -8.13 16.88 -13.03
N ALA A 158 -8.91 17.86 -12.56
CA ALA A 158 -9.49 18.90 -13.41
C ALA A 158 -8.38 19.83 -13.95
N SER A 159 -7.49 20.27 -13.08
CA SER A 159 -6.32 21.07 -13.45
C SER A 159 -5.39 20.31 -14.42
N PHE A 160 -5.21 19.00 -14.20
CA PHE A 160 -4.44 18.16 -15.10
C PHE A 160 -5.07 18.08 -16.50
N LEU A 161 -6.37 17.78 -16.60
CA LEU A 161 -7.08 17.64 -17.88
C LEU A 161 -7.15 18.95 -18.67
N ASN A 162 -7.18 20.12 -18.01
CA ASN A 162 -7.12 21.41 -18.70
C ASN A 162 -5.82 21.61 -19.50
N GLY A 163 -4.72 21.02 -19.01
CA GLY A 163 -3.43 21.06 -19.70
C GLY A 163 -3.17 19.88 -20.64
N HIS A 164 -3.99 18.82 -20.57
CA HIS A 164 -3.79 17.55 -21.23
C HIS A 164 -5.08 16.97 -21.85
N PRO A 165 -5.69 17.65 -22.83
CA PRO A 165 -6.96 17.23 -23.43
C PRO A 165 -6.86 15.89 -24.19
N ASP A 166 -5.66 15.49 -24.58
CA ASP A 166 -5.31 14.24 -25.29
C ASP A 166 -5.45 12.97 -24.40
N TYR A 167 -5.62 13.15 -23.09
CA TYR A 167 -5.88 12.00 -22.21
C TYR A 167 -7.31 11.46 -22.35
N TYR A 168 -8.27 12.28 -22.77
CA TYR A 168 -9.61 11.78 -23.02
C TYR A 168 -9.64 10.80 -24.20
N GLY A 169 -10.13 9.58 -23.97
CA GLY A 169 -10.12 8.50 -24.94
C GLY A 169 -8.79 7.77 -25.09
N PHE A 170 -7.78 8.13 -24.31
CA PHE A 170 -6.51 7.41 -24.26
C PHE A 170 -6.69 6.06 -23.56
N VAL A 171 -5.86 5.08 -23.90
CA VAL A 171 -5.78 3.77 -23.24
C VAL A 171 -4.39 3.62 -22.65
N PHE A 172 -4.31 3.46 -21.31
CA PHE A 172 -3.08 3.26 -20.56
C PHE A 172 -2.41 1.91 -20.85
#